data_fc5445ed9239c07f6481490876a40ce5
#
_entry.id   fc5445ed9239c07f6481490876a40ce5
#
_cell.length_a   1.000
_cell.length_b   1.000
_cell.length_c   1.000
_cell.angle_alpha   90.00
_cell.angle_beta   90.00
_cell.angle_gamma   90.00
#
_symmetry.space_group_name_H-M   'P 1'
#
loop_
_entity.id
_entity.type
_entity.pdbx_description
1 polymer ?
#
loop_
_entity_poly.entity_id
_entity_poly.type
_entity_poly.pdbx_seq_one_letter_code
_entity_poly.pdbx_strand_id
1 'polypeptide(L)' 'AYYLDRDIDKALRRMALEEGKNLTESVNDALRAGLTKYL' A
#
# COMPACT_ATOMS: atom_id res chain seq x y z
N ALA A 1 1.41 15.67 1.15
CA ALA A 1 1.39 14.45 0.31
C ALA A 1 2.72 13.72 0.43
N TYR A 2 2.66 12.42 0.34
CA TYR A 2 3.86 11.60 0.35
C TYR A 2 4.22 11.21 -1.07
N TYR A 3 5.51 11.22 -1.36
CA TYR A 3 6.01 10.76 -2.64
C TYR A 3 6.49 9.33 -2.47
N LEU A 4 6.02 8.44 -3.34
CA LEU A 4 6.39 7.03 -3.30
C LEU A 4 7.35 6.72 -4.44
N ASP A 5 8.25 5.80 -4.19
CA ASP A 5 9.11 5.30 -5.25
C ASP A 5 8.23 4.62 -6.30
N ARG A 6 8.69 4.66 -7.55
CA ARG A 6 7.89 4.17 -8.67
C ARG A 6 7.52 2.69 -8.52
N ASP A 7 8.44 1.88 -8.05
CA ASP A 7 8.19 0.45 -7.86
C ASP A 7 7.17 0.19 -6.75
N ILE A 8 7.21 0.99 -5.69
CA ILE A 8 6.25 0.89 -4.59
C ILE A 8 4.87 1.31 -5.07
N ASP A 9 4.79 2.41 -5.83
CA ASP A 9 3.52 2.88 -6.36
C ASP A 9 2.88 1.81 -7.26
N LYS A 10 3.66 1.20 -8.15
CA LYS A 10 3.16 0.15 -9.02
C LYS A 10 2.67 -1.07 -8.23
N ALA A 11 3.44 -1.46 -7.22
CA ALA A 11 3.07 -2.61 -6.39
C ALA A 11 1.76 -2.36 -5.65
N LEU A 12 1.57 -1.15 -5.14
CA LEU A 12 0.33 -0.79 -4.45
C LEU A 12 -0.88 -0.84 -5.38
N ARG A 13 -0.72 -0.32 -6.59
CA ARG A 13 -1.81 -0.33 -7.57
C ARG A 13 -2.17 -1.75 -7.98
N ARG A 14 -1.16 -2.59 -8.15
CA ARG A 14 -1.37 -3.99 -8.46
C ARG A 14 -2.09 -4.71 -7.32
N MET A 15 -1.65 -4.46 -6.09
CA MET A 15 -2.27 -5.06 -4.90
C MET A 15 -3.74 -4.66 -4.79
N ALA A 16 -4.03 -3.37 -5.00
CA ALA A 16 -5.39 -2.86 -4.94
C ALA A 16 -6.27 -3.57 -5.96
N LEU A 17 -5.77 -3.74 -7.16
CA LEU A 17 -6.51 -4.38 -8.23
C LEU A 17 -6.78 -5.86 -7.93
N GLU A 18 -5.75 -6.58 -7.50
CA GLU A 18 -5.86 -8.02 -7.22
C GLU A 18 -6.73 -8.32 -6.02
N GLU A 19 -6.75 -7.44 -5.03
CA GLU A 19 -7.52 -7.66 -3.81
C GLU A 19 -8.88 -6.96 -3.79
N GLY A 20 -9.21 -6.27 -4.87
CA GLY A 20 -10.49 -5.58 -4.97
C GLY A 20 -10.66 -4.45 -3.96
N LYS A 21 -9.56 -3.76 -3.64
CA LYS A 21 -9.56 -2.66 -2.68
C LYS A 21 -9.26 -1.35 -3.40
N ASN A 22 -9.64 -0.23 -2.78
CA ASN A 22 -9.23 1.04 -3.31
C ASN A 22 -7.78 1.33 -2.90
N LEU A 23 -7.19 2.34 -3.50
CA LEU A 23 -5.77 2.63 -3.27
C LEU A 23 -5.48 3.03 -1.83
N THR A 24 -6.37 3.80 -1.21
CA THR A 24 -6.20 4.21 0.19
C THR A 24 -6.17 3.02 1.13
N GLU A 25 -7.08 2.07 0.95
CA GLU A 25 -7.09 0.85 1.75
C GLU A 25 -5.81 0.05 1.55
N SER A 26 -5.37 -0.06 0.30
CA SER A 26 -4.15 -0.81 -0.02
C SER A 26 -2.92 -0.19 0.62
N VAL A 27 -2.81 1.13 0.59
CA VAL A 27 -1.70 1.84 1.23
C VAL A 27 -1.72 1.58 2.74
N ASN A 28 -2.87 1.71 3.37
CA ASN A 28 -2.97 1.50 4.81
C ASN A 28 -2.66 0.06 5.20
N ASP A 29 -3.13 -0.89 4.42
CA ASP A 29 -2.86 -2.31 4.69
C ASP A 29 -1.37 -2.62 4.56
N ALA A 30 -0.72 -2.07 3.53
CA ALA A 30 0.70 -2.29 3.32
C ALA A 30 1.53 -1.67 4.46
N LEU A 31 1.16 -0.46 4.87
CA LEU A 31 1.85 0.21 5.97
C LEU A 31 1.64 -0.53 7.29
N ARG A 32 0.43 -0.99 7.54
CA ARG A 32 0.13 -1.76 8.75
C ARG A 32 0.97 -3.02 8.81
N ALA A 33 1.07 -3.74 7.71
CA ALA A 33 1.89 -4.95 7.64
C ALA A 33 3.36 -4.65 7.88
N GLY A 34 3.86 -3.56 7.31
CA GLY A 34 5.26 -3.19 7.46
C GLY A 34 5.61 -2.57 8.81
N LEU A 35 4.60 -2.05 9.52
CA LEU A 35 4.79 -1.35 10.79
C LEU A 35 4.31 -2.15 11.99
N THR A 36 4.03 -3.42 11.81
CA THR A 36 3.43 -4.26 12.86
C THR A 36 4.16 -4.16 14.20
N LYS A 37 5.49 -4.15 14.17
CA LYS A 37 6.25 -4.13 15.43
C LYS A 37 6.18 -2.76 16.14
N TYR A 38 5.70 -1.73 15.47
CA TYR A 38 5.56 -0.39 16.05
C TYR A 38 4.13 -0.04 16.43
N LEU A 39 3.17 -0.87 16.05
CA LEU A 39 1.74 -0.60 16.32
C LEU A 39 1.31 -1.05 17.72
#